data_ba5bfd7094787200f4c37e924bf5ebc1
#
_entry.id   ba5bfd7094787200f4c37e924bf5ebc1
#
_cell.length_a   1.000
_cell.length_b   1.000
_cell.length_c   1.000
_cell.angle_alpha   90.00
_cell.angle_beta   90.00
_cell.angle_gamma   90.00
#
_symmetry.space_group_name_H-M   'P 1'
#
loop_
_entity.id
_entity.type
_entity.pdbx_description
1 polymer ?
#
loop_
_entity_poly.entity_id
_entity_poly.type
_entity_poly.pdbx_seq_one_letter_code
_entity_poly.pdbx_strand_id
1 'polypeptide(L)'
;MADREKGKNMRISVAMATYNGARFITEQLDSIRLQSLPVDQVILRDDGSSDQTLEIVREYLETYELAPAWRITQNGKRLGYAENFRAAVEETDGDYVFFCDQDDIWEPDRVEDMVSEMEKRREILVLGSEFVPFTVDPDAPSVSRSVLKSFRGDGSMEHVAWSPAHIFIGSEGCTMCLRREFLEETKKYWYPGWAHDEYAWKLSLCMDGCYILHSVTLRRRMHSGNVSKRKMRDLDRRIAFFRELQKSHETTLRFAE
;
A
#
# COMPACT_ATOMS: atom_id res chain seq x y z
N MET A 1 -3.23 -41.62 -0.32
CA MET A 1 -2.36 -41.00 0.70
C MET A 1 -1.64 -39.86 0.04
N ALA A 2 -2.17 -38.68 0.12
CA ALA A 2 -1.51 -37.49 -0.41
C ALA A 2 -0.65 -36.91 0.72
N ASP A 3 0.67 -36.93 0.50
CA ASP A 3 1.63 -36.26 1.38
C ASP A 3 1.24 -34.79 1.51
N ARG A 4 0.85 -34.40 2.71
CA ARG A 4 0.81 -32.99 3.09
C ARG A 4 2.28 -32.52 3.10
N GLU A 5 2.71 -31.83 2.07
CA GLU A 5 3.90 -31.00 2.14
C GLU A 5 3.76 -30.14 3.40
N LYS A 6 4.68 -30.29 4.33
CA LYS A 6 4.77 -29.52 5.56
C LYS A 6 4.81 -28.05 5.16
N GLY A 7 3.75 -27.31 5.50
CA GLY A 7 3.57 -25.93 5.11
C GLY A 7 4.79 -25.09 5.46
N LYS A 8 5.38 -24.50 4.45
CA LYS A 8 6.27 -23.35 4.62
C LYS A 8 5.48 -22.33 5.44
N ASN A 9 5.99 -21.95 6.58
CA ASN A 9 5.33 -20.96 7.45
C ASN A 9 5.29 -19.65 6.64
N MET A 10 4.11 -19.29 6.14
CA MET A 10 3.86 -18.11 5.31
C MET A 10 4.25 -16.88 6.11
N ARG A 11 5.04 -16.00 5.52
CA ARG A 11 5.54 -14.79 6.18
C ARG A 11 4.90 -13.53 5.60
N ILE A 12 4.48 -12.63 6.46
CA ILE A 12 3.75 -11.41 6.13
C ILE A 12 4.58 -10.19 6.50
N SER A 13 4.81 -9.31 5.53
CA SER A 13 5.49 -8.02 5.74
C SER A 13 4.55 -6.85 5.48
N VAL A 14 4.79 -5.77 6.22
CA VAL A 14 4.19 -4.45 5.97
C VAL A 14 5.29 -3.46 5.60
N ALA A 15 5.14 -2.76 4.49
CA ALA A 15 5.97 -1.63 4.08
C ALA A 15 5.23 -0.33 4.38
N MET A 16 5.77 0.50 5.27
CA MET A 16 5.17 1.75 5.70
C MET A 16 6.10 2.92 5.44
N ALA A 17 5.59 3.97 4.78
CA ALA A 17 6.29 5.23 4.62
C ALA A 17 5.77 6.24 5.65
N THR A 18 6.69 6.92 6.36
CA THR A 18 6.33 7.91 7.37
C THR A 18 6.98 9.27 7.08
N TYR A 19 6.23 10.33 7.38
CA TYR A 19 6.70 11.72 7.39
C TYR A 19 5.75 12.61 8.21
N ASN A 20 6.19 13.11 9.36
CA ASN A 20 5.40 13.93 10.27
C ASN A 20 4.05 13.28 10.63
N GLY A 21 4.10 12.02 11.07
CA GLY A 21 2.95 11.18 11.38
C GLY A 21 2.60 11.06 12.86
N ALA A 22 3.25 11.82 13.75
CA ALA A 22 3.14 11.70 15.20
C ALA A 22 1.69 11.65 15.72
N ARG A 23 0.79 12.37 15.02
CA ARG A 23 -0.63 12.47 15.42
C ARG A 23 -1.40 11.15 15.29
N PHE A 24 -1.02 10.26 14.37
CA PHE A 24 -1.85 9.11 14.00
C PHE A 24 -1.12 7.77 14.05
N ILE A 25 0.23 7.80 14.07
CA ILE A 25 1.06 6.60 13.89
C ILE A 25 0.78 5.52 14.94
N THR A 26 0.46 5.88 16.17
CA THR A 26 0.19 4.90 17.24
C THR A 26 -1.07 4.07 16.94
N GLU A 27 -2.17 4.72 16.52
CA GLU A 27 -3.40 4.01 16.16
C GLU A 27 -3.19 3.09 14.95
N GLN A 28 -2.39 3.54 13.97
CA GLN A 28 -2.04 2.72 12.81
C GLN A 28 -1.22 1.49 13.23
N LEU A 29 -0.21 1.65 14.07
CA LEU A 29 0.62 0.54 14.57
C LEU A 29 -0.21 -0.45 15.40
N ASP A 30 -1.12 0.04 16.24
CA ASP A 30 -2.04 -0.82 17.01
C ASP A 30 -2.91 -1.65 16.06
N SER A 31 -3.45 -1.05 15.00
CA SER A 31 -4.31 -1.76 14.04
C SER A 31 -3.56 -2.87 13.29
N ILE A 32 -2.23 -2.74 13.09
CA ILE A 32 -1.39 -3.78 12.50
C ILE A 32 -1.05 -4.86 13.53
N ARG A 33 -0.69 -4.46 14.76
CA ARG A 33 -0.30 -5.39 15.83
C ARG A 33 -1.45 -6.29 16.28
N LEU A 34 -2.67 -5.78 16.20
CA LEU A 34 -3.89 -6.47 16.66
C LEU A 34 -4.61 -7.26 15.54
N GLN A 35 -3.96 -7.51 14.42
CA GLN A 35 -4.53 -8.32 13.34
C GLN A 35 -4.79 -9.76 13.80
N SER A 36 -5.90 -10.37 13.34
CA SER A 36 -6.27 -11.78 13.60
C SER A 36 -5.20 -12.75 13.10
N LEU A 37 -4.66 -12.50 11.90
CA LEU A 37 -3.46 -13.17 11.39
C LEU A 37 -2.25 -12.25 11.64
N PRO A 38 -1.31 -12.63 12.52
CA PRO A 38 -0.19 -11.78 12.90
C PRO A 38 0.71 -11.39 11.72
N VAL A 39 1.20 -10.14 11.76
CA VAL A 39 2.22 -9.63 10.84
C VAL A 39 3.60 -9.96 11.39
N ASP A 40 4.43 -10.64 10.57
CA ASP A 40 5.78 -11.06 10.97
C ASP A 40 6.81 -9.95 10.91
N GLN A 41 6.62 -8.97 10.02
CA GLN A 41 7.59 -7.90 9.79
C GLN A 41 6.91 -6.58 9.45
N VAL A 42 7.37 -5.48 10.07
CA VAL A 42 6.98 -4.12 9.68
C VAL A 42 8.24 -3.29 9.42
N ILE A 43 8.37 -2.79 8.20
CA ILE A 43 9.45 -1.91 7.78
C ILE A 43 8.90 -0.50 7.66
N LEU A 44 9.29 0.36 8.60
CA LEU A 44 8.97 1.78 8.54
C LEU A 44 10.17 2.56 7.99
N ARG A 45 9.95 3.34 6.94
CA ARG A 45 10.93 4.28 6.39
C ARG A 45 10.46 5.69 6.65
N ASP A 46 11.24 6.44 7.42
CA ASP A 46 10.94 7.82 7.77
C ASP A 46 11.67 8.80 6.84
N ASP A 47 10.92 9.69 6.21
CA ASP A 47 11.43 10.63 5.21
C ASP A 47 11.90 11.96 5.81
N GLY A 48 12.49 11.91 6.99
CA GLY A 48 13.03 13.07 7.69
C GLY A 48 11.97 13.85 8.47
N SER A 49 11.17 13.15 9.28
CA SER A 49 10.21 13.78 10.18
C SER A 49 10.89 14.77 11.13
N SER A 50 10.22 15.90 11.35
CA SER A 50 10.62 16.96 12.28
C SER A 50 9.76 17.02 13.54
N ASP A 51 8.73 16.20 13.60
CA ASP A 51 7.87 16.01 14.76
C ASP A 51 8.33 14.79 15.59
N GLN A 52 7.53 14.34 16.54
CA GLN A 52 7.84 13.23 17.43
C GLN A 52 7.63 11.83 16.80
N THR A 53 7.44 11.71 15.47
CA THR A 53 7.16 10.42 14.80
C THR A 53 8.18 9.35 15.16
N LEU A 54 9.47 9.66 15.04
CA LEU A 54 10.55 8.69 15.30
C LEU A 54 10.61 8.24 16.76
N GLU A 55 10.41 9.18 17.68
CA GLU A 55 10.40 8.93 19.12
C GLU A 55 9.25 8.02 19.49
N ILE A 56 8.03 8.36 19.07
CA ILE A 56 6.80 7.59 19.32
C ILE A 56 6.95 6.14 18.78
N VAL A 57 7.46 5.98 17.55
CA VAL A 57 7.60 4.64 16.98
C VAL A 57 8.64 3.82 17.75
N ARG A 58 9.81 4.40 18.10
CA ARG A 58 10.83 3.68 18.87
C ARG A 58 10.32 3.24 20.24
N GLU A 59 9.65 4.13 20.96
CA GLU A 59 9.01 3.82 22.23
C GLU A 59 7.95 2.72 22.09
N TYR A 60 7.16 2.78 21.03
CA TYR A 60 6.16 1.75 20.70
C TYR A 60 6.80 0.38 20.48
N LEU A 61 7.87 0.31 19.67
CA LEU A 61 8.58 -0.93 19.38
C LEU A 61 9.22 -1.54 20.64
N GLU A 62 9.74 -0.70 21.53
CA GLU A 62 10.31 -1.13 22.81
C GLU A 62 9.22 -1.62 23.76
N THR A 63 8.13 -0.86 23.90
CA THR A 63 7.02 -1.17 24.81
C THR A 63 6.38 -2.54 24.51
N TYR A 64 6.26 -2.88 23.25
CA TYR A 64 5.63 -4.13 22.81
C TYR A 64 6.64 -5.22 22.41
N GLU A 65 7.94 -5.01 22.64
CA GLU A 65 9.02 -5.97 22.34
C GLU A 65 9.01 -6.44 20.86
N LEU A 66 8.72 -5.55 19.93
CA LEU A 66 8.54 -5.88 18.50
C LEU A 66 9.84 -5.92 17.68
N ALA A 67 10.90 -5.29 18.17
CA ALA A 67 12.20 -5.31 17.47
C ALA A 67 12.88 -6.69 17.61
N PRO A 68 13.66 -7.14 16.61
CA PRO A 68 14.00 -6.45 15.36
C PRO A 68 13.04 -6.70 14.18
N ALA A 69 11.98 -7.47 14.39
CA ALA A 69 11.02 -7.82 13.33
C ALA A 69 10.29 -6.57 12.79
N TRP A 70 9.94 -5.66 13.68
CA TRP A 70 9.44 -4.33 13.33
C TRP A 70 10.56 -3.33 13.55
N ARG A 71 10.83 -2.48 12.56
CA ARG A 71 11.91 -1.49 12.64
C ARG A 71 11.58 -0.20 11.91
N ILE A 72 12.12 0.91 12.41
CA ILE A 72 12.08 2.21 11.76
C ILE A 72 13.49 2.68 11.39
N THR A 73 13.66 3.11 10.16
CA THR A 73 14.90 3.68 9.64
C THR A 73 14.62 5.07 9.07
N GLN A 74 15.34 6.08 9.55
CA GLN A 74 15.27 7.42 8.99
C GLN A 74 16.17 7.55 7.77
N ASN A 75 15.66 8.17 6.70
CA ASN A 75 16.45 8.46 5.51
C ASN A 75 17.50 9.52 5.80
N GLY A 76 18.69 9.38 5.23
CA GLY A 76 19.76 10.38 5.35
C GLY A 76 19.46 11.71 4.61
N LYS A 77 18.44 11.70 3.73
CA LYS A 77 17.89 12.86 3.03
C LYS A 77 16.43 12.59 2.70
N ARG A 78 15.65 13.64 2.45
CA ARG A 78 14.27 13.51 2.01
C ARG A 78 14.19 12.89 0.61
N LEU A 79 13.50 11.76 0.47
CA LEU A 79 13.36 11.01 -0.78
C LEU A 79 12.03 11.35 -1.49
N GLY A 80 11.03 11.79 -0.75
CA GLY A 80 9.64 11.89 -1.21
C GLY A 80 8.90 10.54 -1.06
N TYR A 81 7.58 10.60 -1.06
CA TYR A 81 6.73 9.44 -0.71
C TYR A 81 6.99 8.22 -1.60
N ALA A 82 7.15 8.40 -2.91
CA ALA A 82 7.34 7.30 -3.86
C ALA A 82 8.62 6.49 -3.58
N GLU A 83 9.76 7.17 -3.50
CA GLU A 83 11.05 6.53 -3.23
C GLU A 83 11.15 6.04 -1.77
N ASN A 84 10.44 6.67 -0.84
CA ASN A 84 10.38 6.23 0.55
C ASN A 84 9.62 4.89 0.67
N PHE A 85 8.48 4.72 -0.02
CA PHE A 85 7.79 3.44 -0.12
C PHE A 85 8.65 2.38 -0.81
N ARG A 86 9.31 2.74 -1.91
CA ARG A 86 10.23 1.83 -2.60
C ARG A 86 11.29 1.29 -1.66
N ALA A 87 11.96 2.18 -0.91
CA ALA A 87 12.98 1.79 0.06
C ALA A 87 12.41 0.86 1.16
N ALA A 88 11.17 1.11 1.62
CA ALA A 88 10.51 0.23 2.58
C ALA A 88 10.27 -1.17 2.00
N VAL A 89 9.74 -1.25 0.78
CA VAL A 89 9.46 -2.52 0.06
C VAL A 89 10.74 -3.33 -0.17
N GLU A 90 11.82 -2.68 -0.57
CA GLU A 90 13.12 -3.34 -0.82
C GLU A 90 13.71 -4.02 0.44
N GLU A 91 13.33 -3.57 1.64
CA GLU A 91 13.75 -4.16 2.91
C GLU A 91 12.81 -5.26 3.44
N THR A 92 11.65 -5.48 2.80
CA THR A 92 10.72 -6.54 3.21
C THR A 92 11.18 -7.90 2.70
N ASP A 93 10.86 -8.97 3.45
CA ASP A 93 11.23 -10.35 3.11
C ASP A 93 10.05 -11.36 3.19
N GLY A 94 8.83 -10.89 3.50
CA GLY A 94 7.63 -11.73 3.57
C GLY A 94 7.17 -12.25 2.21
N ASP A 95 6.44 -13.37 2.23
CA ASP A 95 5.78 -13.94 1.04
C ASP A 95 4.65 -13.04 0.53
N TYR A 96 4.03 -12.27 1.45
CA TYR A 96 3.04 -11.23 1.19
C TYR A 96 3.52 -9.90 1.73
N VAL A 97 3.33 -8.82 0.96
CA VAL A 97 3.74 -7.47 1.33
C VAL A 97 2.55 -6.52 1.25
N PHE A 98 2.16 -5.96 2.37
CA PHE A 98 1.12 -4.93 2.45
C PHE A 98 1.74 -3.54 2.36
N PHE A 99 1.14 -2.68 1.55
CA PHE A 99 1.42 -1.25 1.63
C PHE A 99 0.60 -0.62 2.76
N CYS A 100 1.22 0.31 3.46
CA CYS A 100 0.59 0.97 4.60
C CYS A 100 0.94 2.44 4.67
N ASP A 101 -0.06 3.30 4.66
CA ASP A 101 0.07 4.70 5.03
C ASP A 101 0.16 4.83 6.57
N GLN A 102 0.73 5.92 7.07
CA GLN A 102 0.99 6.11 8.51
C GLN A 102 -0.24 6.51 9.34
N ASP A 103 -1.38 6.77 8.71
CA ASP A 103 -2.48 7.55 9.26
C ASP A 103 -3.87 6.90 9.14
N ASP A 104 -3.94 5.66 8.64
CA ASP A 104 -5.17 4.89 8.52
C ASP A 104 -5.43 3.98 9.76
N ILE A 105 -6.48 3.20 9.72
CA ILE A 105 -6.77 2.14 10.70
C ILE A 105 -7.19 0.89 9.93
N TRP A 106 -6.46 -0.21 10.08
CA TRP A 106 -6.81 -1.48 9.47
C TRP A 106 -7.96 -2.16 10.23
N GLU A 107 -8.86 -2.81 9.51
CA GLU A 107 -9.85 -3.69 10.12
C GLU A 107 -9.14 -4.94 10.68
N PRO A 108 -9.65 -5.52 11.79
CA PRO A 108 -8.96 -6.61 12.51
C PRO A 108 -8.62 -7.83 11.65
N ASP A 109 -9.45 -8.16 10.67
CA ASP A 109 -9.33 -9.37 9.84
C ASP A 109 -8.69 -9.10 8.48
N ARG A 110 -8.19 -7.87 8.24
CA ARG A 110 -7.64 -7.46 6.94
C ARG A 110 -6.58 -8.42 6.40
N VAL A 111 -5.60 -8.77 7.22
CA VAL A 111 -4.47 -9.61 6.80
C VAL A 111 -4.96 -11.01 6.49
N GLU A 112 -5.79 -11.59 7.35
CA GLU A 112 -6.35 -12.93 7.17
C GLU A 112 -7.22 -13.02 5.92
N ASP A 113 -8.14 -12.07 5.74
CA ASP A 113 -9.05 -12.02 4.59
C ASP A 113 -8.29 -11.94 3.27
N MET A 114 -7.37 -10.98 3.14
CA MET A 114 -6.65 -10.76 1.90
C MET A 114 -5.69 -11.91 1.57
N VAL A 115 -4.95 -12.40 2.56
CA VAL A 115 -3.99 -13.49 2.36
C VAL A 115 -4.73 -14.80 2.06
N SER A 116 -5.84 -15.11 2.73
CA SER A 116 -6.60 -16.32 2.45
C SER A 116 -7.16 -16.33 1.03
N GLU A 117 -7.60 -15.19 0.50
CA GLU A 117 -8.04 -15.09 -0.89
C GLU A 117 -6.89 -15.25 -1.90
N MET A 118 -5.72 -14.68 -1.60
CA MET A 118 -4.53 -14.88 -2.43
C MET A 118 -4.01 -16.33 -2.37
N GLU A 119 -4.13 -17.03 -1.24
CA GLU A 119 -3.75 -18.45 -1.15
C GLU A 119 -4.68 -19.37 -1.94
N LYS A 120 -5.97 -19.05 -2.00
CA LYS A 120 -6.95 -19.80 -2.82
C LYS A 120 -6.74 -19.61 -4.33
N ARG A 121 -6.15 -18.49 -4.74
CA ARG A 121 -6.00 -18.04 -6.13
C ARG A 121 -4.57 -17.60 -6.40
N ARG A 122 -3.75 -18.53 -6.89
CA ARG A 122 -2.31 -18.29 -7.15
C ARG A 122 -2.05 -17.25 -8.24
N GLU A 123 -3.02 -17.03 -9.11
CA GLU A 123 -3.00 -16.01 -10.17
C GLU A 123 -3.05 -14.57 -9.63
N ILE A 124 -3.50 -14.36 -8.39
CA ILE A 124 -3.50 -13.02 -7.78
C ILE A 124 -2.08 -12.62 -7.42
N LEU A 125 -1.55 -11.64 -8.13
CA LEU A 125 -0.23 -11.05 -7.87
C LEU A 125 -0.33 -9.79 -7.00
N VAL A 126 -1.35 -8.97 -7.25
CA VAL A 126 -1.70 -7.78 -6.48
C VAL A 126 -3.19 -7.80 -6.19
N LEU A 127 -3.54 -7.68 -4.92
CA LEU A 127 -4.90 -7.61 -4.43
C LEU A 127 -5.16 -6.26 -3.79
N GLY A 128 -6.05 -5.48 -4.40
CA GLY A 128 -6.63 -4.28 -3.79
C GLY A 128 -7.89 -4.61 -2.99
N SER A 129 -8.33 -3.70 -2.13
CA SER A 129 -9.56 -3.82 -1.37
C SER A 129 -10.31 -2.50 -1.27
N GLU A 130 -11.47 -2.50 -0.62
CA GLU A 130 -12.24 -1.30 -0.35
C GLU A 130 -11.88 -0.70 1.02
N PHE A 131 -12.29 0.57 1.22
CA PHE A 131 -12.10 1.28 2.47
C PHE A 131 -13.31 2.14 2.84
N VAL A 132 -13.45 2.48 4.12
CA VAL A 132 -14.41 3.48 4.59
C VAL A 132 -13.65 4.76 4.96
N PRO A 133 -13.93 5.91 4.31
CA PRO A 133 -13.31 7.16 4.71
C PRO A 133 -13.95 7.71 5.98
N PHE A 134 -13.12 8.27 6.88
CA PHE A 134 -13.58 9.06 8.01
C PHE A 134 -12.77 10.34 8.16
N THR A 135 -13.42 11.42 8.52
CA THR A 135 -12.83 12.76 8.54
C THR A 135 -12.52 13.19 9.97
N VAL A 136 -11.30 13.68 10.20
CA VAL A 136 -10.85 14.18 11.52
C VAL A 136 -10.59 15.68 11.55
N ASP A 137 -10.48 16.32 10.39
CA ASP A 137 -10.27 17.76 10.26
C ASP A 137 -11.37 18.40 9.38
N PRO A 138 -11.90 19.57 9.73
CA PRO A 138 -12.94 20.24 8.93
C PRO A 138 -12.52 20.54 7.48
N ASP A 139 -11.24 20.82 7.26
CA ASP A 139 -10.66 21.17 5.95
C ASP A 139 -10.08 19.94 5.22
N ALA A 140 -10.33 18.74 5.72
CA ALA A 140 -9.87 17.52 5.08
C ALA A 140 -10.44 17.35 3.66
N PRO A 141 -9.65 16.84 2.72
CA PRO A 141 -10.17 16.51 1.39
C PRO A 141 -11.23 15.39 1.50
N SER A 142 -12.25 15.45 0.65
CA SER A 142 -13.23 14.36 0.57
C SER A 142 -12.82 13.32 -0.48
N VAL A 143 -13.12 12.06 -0.24
CA VAL A 143 -13.01 11.02 -1.27
C VAL A 143 -14.02 11.29 -2.39
N SER A 144 -13.60 11.06 -3.64
CA SER A 144 -14.49 11.25 -4.78
C SER A 144 -15.72 10.34 -4.68
N ARG A 145 -16.90 10.91 -4.97
CA ARG A 145 -18.15 10.12 -5.03
C ARG A 145 -18.10 9.00 -6.07
N SER A 146 -17.32 9.16 -7.15
CA SER A 146 -17.15 8.12 -8.15
C SER A 146 -16.39 6.91 -7.60
N VAL A 147 -15.38 7.13 -6.78
CA VAL A 147 -14.63 6.06 -6.09
C VAL A 147 -15.56 5.31 -5.13
N LEU A 148 -16.28 6.05 -4.27
CA LEU A 148 -17.18 5.40 -3.31
C LEU A 148 -18.34 4.65 -3.97
N LYS A 149 -18.77 5.07 -5.17
CA LYS A 149 -19.82 4.38 -5.94
C LYS A 149 -19.33 3.11 -6.63
N SER A 150 -18.02 2.92 -6.83
CA SER A 150 -17.46 1.68 -7.37
C SER A 150 -17.33 0.59 -6.31
N PHE A 151 -17.45 0.93 -5.04
CA PHE A 151 -17.41 -0.04 -3.94
C PHE A 151 -18.72 -0.85 -3.88
N ARG A 152 -18.58 -2.16 -3.71
CA ARG A 152 -19.71 -3.11 -3.65
C ARG A 152 -19.98 -3.57 -2.22
N GLY A 153 -18.94 -3.77 -1.41
CA GLY A 153 -19.04 -4.23 -0.03
C GLY A 153 -19.69 -5.62 0.13
N ASP A 154 -19.67 -6.44 -0.91
CA ASP A 154 -20.35 -7.74 -0.97
C ASP A 154 -19.42 -8.95 -0.83
N GLY A 155 -18.14 -8.72 -0.59
CA GLY A 155 -17.11 -9.77 -0.47
C GLY A 155 -16.73 -10.42 -1.80
N SER A 156 -17.23 -9.95 -2.93
CA SER A 156 -16.89 -10.52 -4.24
C SER A 156 -15.45 -10.21 -4.65
N MET A 157 -14.90 -11.06 -5.53
CA MET A 157 -13.59 -10.87 -6.13
C MET A 157 -13.75 -10.42 -7.57
N GLU A 158 -13.08 -9.34 -7.95
CA GLU A 158 -13.04 -8.83 -9.32
C GLU A 158 -11.65 -9.01 -9.93
N HIS A 159 -11.56 -9.70 -11.06
CA HIS A 159 -10.36 -9.71 -11.90
C HIS A 159 -10.34 -8.44 -12.75
N VAL A 160 -9.30 -7.64 -12.61
CA VAL A 160 -9.13 -6.41 -13.40
C VAL A 160 -8.25 -6.72 -14.60
N ALA A 161 -8.88 -7.07 -15.73
CA ALA A 161 -8.18 -7.33 -16.97
C ALA A 161 -7.53 -6.06 -17.53
N TRP A 162 -6.41 -6.23 -18.23
CA TRP A 162 -5.75 -5.11 -18.90
C TRP A 162 -6.68 -4.45 -19.92
N SER A 163 -6.81 -3.15 -19.82
CA SER A 163 -7.48 -2.32 -20.82
C SER A 163 -6.95 -0.88 -20.75
N PRO A 164 -7.05 -0.07 -21.83
CA PRO A 164 -6.70 1.34 -21.77
C PRO A 164 -7.46 2.14 -20.71
N ALA A 165 -8.66 1.71 -20.33
CA ALA A 165 -9.45 2.35 -19.27
C ALA A 165 -8.89 2.04 -17.86
N HIS A 166 -8.29 0.88 -17.66
CA HIS A 166 -7.77 0.42 -16.38
C HIS A 166 -6.33 0.86 -16.10
N ILE A 167 -5.68 1.61 -17.02
CA ILE A 167 -4.34 2.14 -16.76
C ILE A 167 -4.30 3.18 -15.63
N PHE A 168 -5.45 3.78 -15.33
CA PHE A 168 -5.61 4.60 -14.13
C PHE A 168 -5.83 3.70 -12.93
N ILE A 169 -5.19 4.07 -11.81
CA ILE A 169 -5.27 3.29 -10.57
C ILE A 169 -6.72 3.17 -10.11
N GLY A 170 -7.20 1.93 -9.99
CA GLY A 170 -8.55 1.61 -9.52
C GLY A 170 -8.62 1.30 -8.01
N SER A 171 -7.46 1.17 -7.34
CA SER A 171 -7.38 0.92 -5.89
C SER A 171 -6.28 1.77 -5.28
N GLU A 172 -6.49 2.31 -4.09
CA GLU A 172 -5.50 3.16 -3.39
C GLU A 172 -4.36 2.27 -2.82
N GLY A 173 -3.12 2.78 -2.78
CA GLY A 173 -1.96 2.01 -2.32
C GLY A 173 -2.13 1.40 -0.93
N CYS A 174 -2.68 2.15 0.02
CA CYS A 174 -2.94 1.66 1.38
C CYS A 174 -3.91 0.48 1.46
N THR A 175 -4.63 0.14 0.36
CA THR A 175 -5.52 -1.02 0.30
C THR A 175 -4.86 -2.27 -0.29
N MET A 176 -3.61 -2.20 -0.77
CA MET A 176 -2.98 -3.25 -1.57
C MET A 176 -2.17 -4.24 -0.73
N CYS A 177 -2.24 -5.52 -1.17
CA CYS A 177 -1.35 -6.60 -0.79
C CYS A 177 -0.71 -7.19 -2.04
N LEU A 178 0.59 -7.46 -2.00
CA LEU A 178 1.39 -7.94 -3.12
C LEU A 178 2.01 -9.29 -2.77
N ARG A 179 2.05 -10.19 -3.75
CA ARG A 179 2.81 -11.44 -3.65
C ARG A 179 4.30 -11.16 -3.86
N ARG A 180 5.18 -11.83 -3.11
CA ARG A 180 6.64 -11.69 -3.24
C ARG A 180 7.14 -11.96 -4.67
N GLU A 181 6.61 -12.98 -5.31
CA GLU A 181 6.96 -13.34 -6.69
C GLU A 181 6.78 -12.15 -7.65
N PHE A 182 5.68 -11.42 -7.51
CA PHE A 182 5.46 -10.19 -8.29
C PHE A 182 6.58 -9.17 -8.06
N LEU A 183 6.95 -8.91 -6.82
CA LEU A 183 8.02 -7.94 -6.49
C LEU A 183 9.36 -8.37 -7.07
N GLU A 184 9.73 -9.65 -6.96
CA GLU A 184 11.01 -10.18 -7.47
C GLU A 184 11.10 -10.06 -8.99
N GLU A 185 10.01 -10.30 -9.70
CA GLU A 185 9.96 -10.18 -11.16
C GLU A 185 9.95 -8.73 -11.63
N THR A 186 9.24 -7.85 -10.95
CA THR A 186 8.94 -6.50 -11.44
C THR A 186 9.81 -5.39 -10.86
N LYS A 187 10.54 -5.58 -9.78
CA LYS A 187 11.34 -4.52 -9.10
C LYS A 187 12.28 -3.75 -10.04
N LYS A 188 12.85 -4.41 -11.05
CA LYS A 188 13.72 -3.77 -12.06
C LYS A 188 12.99 -2.80 -12.99
N TYR A 189 11.66 -2.89 -13.05
CA TYR A 189 10.79 -2.04 -13.87
C TYR A 189 10.14 -0.91 -13.08
N TRP A 190 10.46 -0.78 -11.79
CA TRP A 190 9.96 0.34 -11.00
C TRP A 190 10.51 1.66 -11.55
N TYR A 191 9.66 2.36 -12.26
CA TYR A 191 10.04 3.61 -12.92
C TYR A 191 10.28 4.73 -11.88
N PRO A 192 11.40 5.47 -11.94
CA PRO A 192 11.66 6.59 -11.04
C PRO A 192 10.54 7.63 -11.09
N GLY A 193 9.97 7.94 -9.94
CA GLY A 193 8.83 8.85 -9.83
C GLY A 193 7.45 8.21 -9.84
N TRP A 194 7.33 6.90 -10.11
CA TRP A 194 6.09 6.18 -9.88
C TRP A 194 5.79 6.08 -8.38
N ALA A 195 4.56 6.38 -8.02
CA ALA A 195 4.05 5.99 -6.72
C ALA A 195 4.00 4.46 -6.60
N HIS A 196 4.04 3.97 -5.37
CA HIS A 196 4.02 2.54 -5.09
C HIS A 196 2.74 1.85 -5.59
N ASP A 197 1.60 2.52 -5.48
CA ASP A 197 0.31 2.08 -6.01
C ASP A 197 0.27 2.06 -7.54
N GLU A 198 0.85 3.05 -8.18
CA GLU A 198 0.96 3.12 -9.64
C GLU A 198 1.84 1.99 -10.19
N TYR A 199 2.97 1.71 -9.54
CA TYR A 199 3.84 0.58 -9.85
C TYR A 199 3.09 -0.76 -9.73
N ALA A 200 2.48 -1.01 -8.57
CA ALA A 200 1.80 -2.27 -8.29
C ALA A 200 0.63 -2.50 -9.26
N TRP A 201 -0.21 -1.48 -9.44
CA TRP A 201 -1.37 -1.55 -10.31
C TRP A 201 -1.02 -1.82 -11.77
N LYS A 202 -0.13 -1.00 -12.34
CA LYS A 202 0.19 -1.08 -13.78
C LYS A 202 0.88 -2.39 -14.16
N LEU A 203 1.87 -2.81 -13.38
CA LEU A 203 2.60 -4.02 -13.72
C LEU A 203 1.77 -5.29 -13.46
N SER A 204 0.94 -5.32 -12.44
CA SER A 204 0.04 -6.45 -12.22
C SER A 204 -1.04 -6.58 -13.30
N LEU A 205 -1.53 -5.46 -13.85
CA LEU A 205 -2.41 -5.49 -15.04
C LEU A 205 -1.72 -6.12 -16.25
N CYS A 206 -0.45 -5.78 -16.51
CA CYS A 206 0.32 -6.36 -17.62
C CYS A 206 0.55 -7.87 -17.45
N MET A 207 0.62 -8.34 -16.20
CA MET A 207 0.82 -9.75 -15.86
C MET A 207 -0.49 -10.52 -15.66
N ASP A 208 -1.65 -9.91 -15.93
CA ASP A 208 -2.99 -10.47 -15.75
C ASP A 208 -3.29 -10.92 -14.30
N GLY A 209 -2.57 -10.34 -13.33
CA GLY A 209 -2.61 -10.71 -11.91
C GLY A 209 -3.20 -9.63 -10.99
N CYS A 210 -3.95 -8.66 -11.52
CA CYS A 210 -4.56 -7.57 -10.76
C CYS A 210 -5.99 -7.90 -10.34
N TYR A 211 -6.28 -7.86 -9.04
CA TYR A 211 -7.59 -8.21 -8.49
C TYR A 211 -8.05 -7.19 -7.44
N ILE A 212 -9.36 -7.06 -7.26
CA ILE A 212 -9.99 -6.28 -6.20
C ILE A 212 -10.91 -7.19 -5.37
N LEU A 213 -10.72 -7.20 -4.07
CA LEU A 213 -11.63 -7.77 -3.09
C LEU A 213 -12.64 -6.68 -2.67
N HIS A 214 -13.90 -6.89 -2.97
CA HIS A 214 -14.98 -5.96 -2.59
C HIS A 214 -15.41 -6.11 -1.13
N SER A 215 -14.41 -6.01 -0.23
CA SER A 215 -14.59 -5.95 1.21
C SER A 215 -13.86 -4.74 1.78
N VAL A 216 -14.48 -4.10 2.76
CA VAL A 216 -13.85 -3.02 3.52
C VAL A 216 -12.80 -3.64 4.43
N THR A 217 -11.53 -3.32 4.22
CA THR A 217 -10.41 -3.85 5.00
C THR A 217 -9.68 -2.80 5.82
N LEU A 218 -9.97 -1.50 5.59
CA LEU A 218 -9.42 -0.41 6.38
C LEU A 218 -10.36 0.78 6.45
N ARG A 219 -10.16 1.59 7.47
CA ARG A 219 -10.76 2.91 7.64
C ARG A 219 -9.73 3.96 7.25
N ARG A 220 -9.98 4.65 6.13
CA ARG A 220 -9.07 5.67 5.61
C ARG A 220 -9.30 7.01 6.28
N ARG A 221 -8.27 7.53 6.91
CA ARG A 221 -8.34 8.82 7.62
C ARG A 221 -8.16 9.99 6.66
N MET A 222 -9.14 10.89 6.70
CA MET A 222 -9.12 12.12 5.92
C MET A 222 -8.76 13.30 6.83
N HIS A 223 -7.60 13.92 6.56
CA HIS A 223 -7.10 15.08 7.30
C HIS A 223 -6.42 16.08 6.36
N SER A 224 -6.16 17.27 6.83
CA SER A 224 -5.59 18.38 6.03
C SER A 224 -4.19 18.09 5.47
N GLY A 225 -3.45 17.14 6.08
CA GLY A 225 -2.12 16.70 5.66
C GLY A 225 -2.08 15.63 4.57
N ASN A 226 -3.22 15.01 4.17
CA ASN A 226 -3.22 13.97 3.14
C ASN A 226 -2.61 14.47 1.82
N VAL A 227 -1.64 13.70 1.29
CA VAL A 227 -0.87 14.06 0.08
C VAL A 227 -1.74 13.97 -1.18
N SER A 228 -2.64 13.00 -1.25
CA SER A 228 -3.38 12.57 -2.45
C SER A 228 -4.33 13.61 -3.05
N LYS A 229 -4.57 14.77 -2.41
CA LYS A 229 -5.60 15.72 -2.88
C LYS A 229 -5.22 17.19 -2.81
N ARG A 230 -3.96 17.53 -3.00
CA ARG A 230 -3.60 18.90 -3.31
C ARG A 230 -4.23 19.26 -4.66
N LYS A 231 -5.31 20.04 -4.65
CA LYS A 231 -5.94 20.57 -5.89
C LYS A 231 -4.84 21.20 -6.74
N MET A 232 -4.56 20.60 -7.89
CA MET A 232 -3.66 21.18 -8.90
C MET A 232 -4.34 22.42 -9.48
N ARG A 233 -4.09 23.59 -8.89
CA ARG A 233 -4.63 24.89 -9.33
C ARG A 233 -3.75 25.53 -10.41
N ASP A 234 -2.51 25.06 -10.54
CA ASP A 234 -1.48 25.62 -11.40
C ASP A 234 -1.41 24.84 -12.71
N LEU A 235 -1.49 25.56 -13.83
CA LEU A 235 -1.46 24.99 -15.18
C LEU A 235 -0.14 24.24 -15.45
N ASP A 236 0.99 24.78 -14.99
CA ASP A 236 2.30 24.18 -15.21
C ASP A 236 2.42 22.84 -14.49
N ARG A 237 1.87 22.73 -13.27
CA ARG A 237 1.78 21.47 -12.52
C ARG A 237 0.88 20.46 -13.22
N ARG A 238 -0.22 20.90 -13.83
CA ARG A 238 -1.12 20.02 -14.61
C ARG A 238 -0.40 19.51 -15.85
N ILE A 239 0.34 20.36 -16.56
CA ILE A 239 1.14 19.94 -17.72
C ILE A 239 2.24 18.96 -17.31
N ALA A 240 2.95 19.22 -16.21
CA ALA A 240 3.95 18.31 -15.68
C ALA A 240 3.34 16.94 -15.34
N PHE A 241 2.19 16.91 -14.67
CA PHE A 241 1.46 15.68 -14.36
C PHE A 241 1.08 14.88 -15.61
N PHE A 242 0.55 15.53 -16.65
CA PHE A 242 0.22 14.85 -17.91
C PHE A 242 1.45 14.29 -18.62
N ARG A 243 2.59 15.00 -18.59
CA ARG A 243 3.86 14.50 -19.15
C ARG A 243 4.37 13.27 -18.38
N GLU A 244 4.31 13.28 -17.07
CA GLU A 244 4.68 12.12 -16.26
C GLU A 244 3.73 10.94 -16.49
N LEU A 245 2.44 11.20 -16.61
CA LEU A 245 1.45 10.18 -16.95
C LEU A 245 1.74 9.53 -18.31
N GLN A 246 2.12 10.32 -19.30
CA GLN A 246 2.51 9.80 -20.63
C GLN A 246 3.75 8.90 -20.55
N LYS A 247 4.81 9.33 -19.85
CA LYS A 247 6.03 8.53 -19.68
C LYS A 247 5.75 7.23 -18.92
N SER A 248 4.94 7.31 -17.88
CA SER A 248 4.46 6.17 -17.13
C SER A 248 3.75 5.15 -18.03
N HIS A 249 2.88 5.63 -18.89
CA HIS A 249 2.17 4.80 -19.87
C HIS A 249 3.13 4.13 -20.88
N GLU A 250 4.09 4.87 -21.43
CA GLU A 250 5.11 4.32 -22.34
C GLU A 250 5.94 3.24 -21.66
N THR A 251 6.28 3.40 -20.37
CA THR A 251 7.01 2.39 -19.59
C THR A 251 6.17 1.14 -19.37
N THR A 252 4.89 1.30 -19.08
CA THR A 252 3.96 0.18 -18.92
C THR A 252 3.81 -0.63 -20.19
N LEU A 253 3.71 0.03 -21.35
CA LEU A 253 3.64 -0.63 -22.65
C LEU A 253 4.92 -1.43 -22.96
N ARG A 254 6.10 -0.86 -22.67
CA ARG A 254 7.39 -1.58 -22.85
C ARG A 254 7.54 -2.80 -21.97
N PHE A 255 6.89 -2.82 -20.82
CA PHE A 255 6.86 -3.99 -19.96
C PHE A 255 5.93 -5.07 -20.52
N ALA A 256 4.84 -4.67 -21.16
CA ALA A 256 3.85 -5.60 -21.72
C ALA A 256 4.28 -6.26 -23.05
N GLU A 257 5.29 -5.67 -23.76
CA GLU A 257 5.94 -6.25 -24.95
C GLU A 257 6.97 -7.33 -24.56
#